data_c0893e4ed3d3b076fafa0e1a419a14b4
#
_entry.id   c0893e4ed3d3b076fafa0e1a419a14b4
#
_cell.length_a   1.000
_cell.length_b   1.000
_cell.length_c   1.000
_cell.angle_alpha   90.00
_cell.angle_beta   90.00
_cell.angle_gamma   90.00
#
_symmetry.space_group_name_H-M   'P 1'
#
loop_
_entity.id
_entity.type
_entity.pdbx_description
1 polymer ?
#
loop_
_entity_poly.entity_id
_entity_poly.type
_entity_poly.pdbx_seq_one_letter_code
_entity_poly.pdbx_strand_id
1 'polypeptide(L)'
;MLNKRGFTLVELLAVIAIIGILSGFAIMAVTKYQKKATDEVYKNFEKQLKDGTVNYLTNNIDEIPEQNVTKEITSTILQENDYLDEMVDPINKTKKCTANVKVKNKSNISTNTGDDDITYDENGNMVINSSSIKNLDLEYTVCLRCSQYKSKTCSS
;
A
#
# COMPACT_ATOMS: atom_id res chain seq x y z
N MET A 1 -9.81 28.55 -57.50
CA MET A 1 -10.69 27.37 -57.61
C MET A 1 -10.08 26.23 -56.83
N LEU A 2 -10.65 25.89 -55.69
CA LEU A 2 -10.19 24.77 -54.85
C LEU A 2 -10.68 23.45 -55.49
N ASN A 3 -9.73 22.65 -55.96
CA ASN A 3 -10.03 21.35 -56.58
C ASN A 3 -10.55 20.37 -55.50
N LYS A 4 -11.83 20.21 -55.36
CA LYS A 4 -12.46 19.25 -54.44
C LYS A 4 -12.29 17.83 -55.03
N ARG A 5 -11.17 17.19 -54.69
CA ARG A 5 -11.00 15.75 -54.94
C ARG A 5 -11.81 14.98 -53.92
N GLY A 6 -12.83 14.27 -54.37
CA GLY A 6 -13.58 13.36 -53.53
C GLY A 6 -12.78 12.09 -53.23
N PHE A 7 -12.92 11.54 -52.05
CA PHE A 7 -12.33 10.23 -51.67
C PHE A 7 -12.98 9.10 -52.53
N THR A 8 -12.13 8.21 -53.00
CA THR A 8 -12.64 7.04 -53.77
C THR A 8 -13.09 5.96 -52.76
N LEU A 9 -14.05 5.15 -53.16
CA LEU A 9 -14.55 4.02 -52.34
C LEU A 9 -13.46 3.04 -51.98
N VAL A 10 -12.48 2.84 -52.87
CA VAL A 10 -11.32 1.97 -52.65
C VAL A 10 -10.36 2.52 -51.58
N GLU A 11 -10.13 3.85 -51.55
CA GLU A 11 -9.33 4.47 -50.51
C GLU A 11 -9.95 4.29 -49.12
N LEU A 12 -11.28 4.44 -49.03
CA LEU A 12 -11.98 4.22 -47.74
C LEU A 12 -11.89 2.76 -47.29
N LEU A 13 -12.08 1.80 -48.22
CA LEU A 13 -11.90 0.38 -47.91
C LEU A 13 -10.49 0.02 -47.45
N ALA A 14 -9.47 0.58 -48.10
CA ALA A 14 -8.09 0.36 -47.73
C ALA A 14 -7.80 0.87 -46.29
N VAL A 15 -8.29 2.07 -45.94
CA VAL A 15 -8.09 2.65 -44.61
C VAL A 15 -8.74 1.80 -43.50
N ILE A 16 -9.99 1.35 -43.68
CA ILE A 16 -10.63 0.52 -42.66
C ILE A 16 -9.99 -0.86 -42.52
N ALA A 17 -9.44 -1.43 -43.60
CA ALA A 17 -8.70 -2.67 -43.54
C ALA A 17 -7.40 -2.52 -42.69
N ILE A 18 -6.64 -1.43 -42.91
CA ILE A 18 -5.42 -1.15 -42.15
C ILE A 18 -5.74 -0.90 -40.66
N ILE A 19 -6.78 -0.08 -40.37
CA ILE A 19 -7.21 0.18 -39.00
C ILE A 19 -7.64 -1.14 -38.30
N GLY A 20 -8.37 -2.02 -38.99
CA GLY A 20 -8.77 -3.31 -38.47
C GLY A 20 -7.58 -4.18 -38.03
N ILE A 21 -6.54 -4.27 -38.86
CA ILE A 21 -5.30 -5.02 -38.54
C ILE A 21 -4.57 -4.39 -37.36
N LEU A 22 -4.37 -3.08 -37.36
CA LEU A 22 -3.64 -2.38 -36.28
C LEU A 22 -4.37 -2.46 -34.95
N SER A 23 -5.71 -2.42 -34.95
CA SER A 23 -6.52 -2.54 -33.74
C SER A 23 -6.33 -3.88 -33.02
N GLY A 24 -6.13 -4.97 -33.75
CA GLY A 24 -5.92 -6.30 -33.18
C GLY A 24 -4.65 -6.39 -32.32
N PHE A 25 -3.56 -5.73 -32.71
CA PHE A 25 -2.31 -5.72 -31.95
C PHE A 25 -2.36 -4.77 -30.74
N ALA A 26 -3.09 -3.66 -30.84
CA ALA A 26 -3.20 -2.67 -29.77
C ALA A 26 -3.87 -3.22 -28.51
N ILE A 27 -4.87 -4.08 -28.63
CA ILE A 27 -5.63 -4.63 -27.49
C ILE A 27 -4.74 -5.45 -26.56
N MET A 28 -3.86 -6.32 -27.09
CA MET A 28 -2.97 -7.14 -26.27
C MET A 28 -1.96 -6.30 -25.47
N ALA A 29 -1.45 -5.23 -26.05
CA ALA A 29 -0.52 -4.33 -25.36
C ALA A 29 -1.22 -3.60 -24.21
N VAL A 30 -2.41 -3.04 -24.45
CA VAL A 30 -3.18 -2.28 -23.44
C VAL A 30 -3.53 -3.14 -22.22
N THR A 31 -4.00 -4.37 -22.41
CA THR A 31 -4.37 -5.27 -21.29
C THR A 31 -3.17 -5.62 -20.41
N LYS A 32 -1.99 -5.82 -21.00
CA LYS A 32 -0.74 -6.06 -20.24
C LYS A 32 -0.34 -4.85 -19.40
N TYR A 33 -0.43 -3.64 -19.97
CA TYR A 33 -0.12 -2.40 -19.26
C TYR A 33 -1.11 -2.12 -18.12
N GLN A 34 -2.40 -2.34 -18.34
CA GLN A 34 -3.43 -2.17 -17.31
C GLN A 34 -3.19 -3.11 -16.13
N LYS A 35 -2.87 -4.38 -16.38
CA LYS A 35 -2.55 -5.32 -15.31
C LYS A 35 -1.34 -4.87 -14.51
N LYS A 36 -0.25 -4.46 -15.19
CA LYS A 36 0.94 -3.96 -14.51
C LYS A 36 0.66 -2.72 -13.67
N ALA A 37 -0.09 -1.74 -14.20
CA ALA A 37 -0.48 -0.54 -13.47
C ALA A 37 -1.31 -0.88 -12.22
N THR A 38 -2.24 -1.83 -12.31
CA THR A 38 -3.05 -2.29 -11.19
C THR A 38 -2.18 -2.98 -10.12
N ASP A 39 -1.23 -3.82 -10.52
CA ASP A 39 -0.31 -4.49 -9.60
C ASP A 39 0.58 -3.47 -8.85
N GLU A 40 0.98 -2.38 -9.51
CA GLU A 40 1.73 -1.29 -8.89
C GLU A 40 0.90 -0.52 -7.85
N VAL A 41 -0.39 -0.32 -8.10
CA VAL A 41 -1.31 0.30 -7.11
C VAL A 41 -1.42 -0.57 -5.86
N TYR A 42 -1.58 -1.88 -5.99
CA TYR A 42 -1.63 -2.77 -4.84
C TYR A 42 -0.32 -2.77 -4.03
N LYS A 43 0.84 -2.76 -4.69
CA LYS A 43 2.13 -2.62 -4.01
C LYS A 43 2.27 -1.29 -3.28
N ASN A 44 1.74 -0.21 -3.86
CA ASN A 44 1.69 1.08 -3.19
C ASN A 44 0.81 1.04 -1.93
N PHE A 45 -0.33 0.37 -1.97
CA PHE A 45 -1.16 0.18 -0.77
C PHE A 45 -0.44 -0.61 0.31
N GLU A 46 0.28 -1.69 -0.05
CA GLU A 46 1.10 -2.44 0.91
C GLU A 46 2.19 -1.57 1.54
N LYS A 47 2.82 -0.70 0.74
CA LYS A 47 3.81 0.25 1.24
C LYS A 47 3.18 1.28 2.18
N GLN A 48 2.08 1.90 1.78
CA GLN A 48 1.35 2.87 2.61
C GLN A 48 0.89 2.26 3.94
N LEU A 49 0.41 1.01 3.93
CA LEU A 49 0.06 0.27 5.13
C LEU A 49 1.25 0.10 6.08
N LYS A 50 2.40 -0.28 5.53
CA LYS A 50 3.62 -0.41 6.33
C LYS A 50 4.06 0.94 6.90
N ASP A 51 4.14 1.97 6.04
CA ASP A 51 4.60 3.30 6.43
C ASP A 51 3.62 3.94 7.45
N GLY A 52 2.30 3.80 7.24
CA GLY A 52 1.27 4.24 8.18
C GLY A 52 1.37 3.53 9.53
N THR A 53 1.63 2.21 9.52
CA THR A 53 1.84 1.44 10.76
C THR A 53 3.08 1.89 11.51
N VAL A 54 4.19 2.15 10.80
CA VAL A 54 5.41 2.68 11.42
C VAL A 54 5.15 4.03 12.07
N ASN A 55 4.48 4.95 11.37
CA ASN A 55 4.14 6.27 11.88
C ASN A 55 3.19 6.18 13.09
N TYR A 56 2.18 5.30 13.02
CA TYR A 56 1.26 5.06 14.12
C TYR A 56 2.00 4.59 15.38
N LEU A 57 2.87 3.58 15.27
CA LEU A 57 3.63 3.06 16.42
C LEU A 57 4.66 4.05 16.94
N THR A 58 5.23 4.89 16.08
CA THR A 58 6.16 5.94 16.50
C THR A 58 5.48 6.99 17.37
N ASN A 59 4.22 7.29 17.11
CA ASN A 59 3.43 8.26 17.86
C ASN A 59 2.64 7.64 19.04
N ASN A 60 2.51 6.30 19.06
CA ASN A 60 1.80 5.55 20.09
C ASN A 60 2.72 4.42 20.60
N ILE A 61 3.69 4.78 21.41
CA ILE A 61 4.77 3.88 21.85
C ILE A 61 4.23 2.73 22.72
N ASP A 62 3.19 2.97 23.49
CA ASP A 62 2.46 2.01 24.30
C ASP A 62 1.76 0.92 23.45
N GLU A 63 1.55 1.18 22.16
CA GLU A 63 0.99 0.23 21.20
C GLU A 63 2.05 -0.72 20.58
N ILE A 64 3.35 -0.49 20.85
CA ILE A 64 4.43 -1.37 20.39
C ILE A 64 4.32 -2.72 21.12
N PRO A 65 4.33 -3.86 20.38
CA PRO A 65 4.26 -5.16 21.02
C PRO A 65 5.50 -5.45 21.91
N GLU A 66 5.28 -6.17 22.99
CA GLU A 66 6.36 -6.67 23.82
C GLU A 66 7.30 -7.61 23.05
N GLN A 67 8.47 -7.88 23.59
CA GLN A 67 9.46 -8.75 22.97
C GLN A 67 8.86 -10.13 22.63
N ASN A 68 9.10 -10.58 21.38
CA ASN A 68 8.58 -11.83 20.81
C ASN A 68 7.04 -11.92 20.70
N VAL A 69 6.32 -10.86 21.04
CA VAL A 69 4.86 -10.77 20.85
C VAL A 69 4.56 -10.24 19.46
N THR A 70 3.47 -10.74 18.87
CA THR A 70 2.94 -10.24 17.59
C THR A 70 1.65 -9.50 17.84
N LYS A 71 1.56 -8.25 17.42
CA LYS A 71 0.36 -7.42 17.47
C LYS A 71 -0.17 -7.21 16.06
N GLU A 72 -1.47 -7.20 15.91
CA GLU A 72 -2.13 -6.96 14.63
C GLU A 72 -2.77 -5.57 14.63
N ILE A 73 -2.40 -4.75 13.65
CA ILE A 73 -2.93 -3.41 13.42
C ILE A 73 -3.73 -3.45 12.13
N THR A 74 -5.01 -3.10 12.21
CA THR A 74 -5.91 -3.12 11.06
C THR A 74 -5.89 -1.81 10.29
N SER A 75 -6.24 -1.86 9.00
CA SER A 75 -6.39 -0.63 8.20
C SER A 75 -7.42 0.34 8.79
N THR A 76 -8.43 -0.17 9.50
CA THR A 76 -9.43 0.65 10.18
C THR A 76 -8.81 1.52 11.27
N ILE A 77 -7.96 0.93 12.12
CA ILE A 77 -7.25 1.68 13.19
C ILE A 77 -6.40 2.80 12.58
N LEU A 78 -5.68 2.50 11.50
CA LEU A 78 -4.84 3.49 10.83
C LEU A 78 -5.64 4.62 10.18
N GLN A 79 -6.82 4.31 9.62
CA GLN A 79 -7.72 5.29 9.00
C GLN A 79 -8.40 6.17 10.05
N GLU A 80 -8.86 5.61 11.16
CA GLU A 80 -9.49 6.34 12.25
C GLU A 80 -8.53 7.31 12.95
N ASN A 81 -7.23 7.07 12.86
CA ASN A 81 -6.18 7.92 13.43
C ASN A 81 -5.42 8.74 12.38
N ASP A 82 -5.93 8.88 11.16
CA ASP A 82 -5.35 9.68 10.06
C ASP A 82 -3.94 9.26 9.60
N TYR A 83 -3.54 7.99 9.84
CA TYR A 83 -2.27 7.45 9.35
C TYR A 83 -2.39 6.74 8.01
N LEU A 84 -3.61 6.56 7.48
CA LEU A 84 -3.86 5.88 6.23
C LEU A 84 -5.11 6.42 5.55
N ASP A 85 -5.01 6.76 4.28
CA ASP A 85 -6.16 7.09 3.44
C ASP A 85 -6.99 5.85 3.10
N GLU A 86 -8.21 6.08 2.64
CA GLU A 86 -9.10 5.02 2.20
C GLU A 86 -8.56 4.31 0.94
N MET A 87 -8.39 3.01 1.01
CA MET A 87 -7.88 2.20 -0.11
C MET A 87 -9.05 1.70 -0.97
N VAL A 88 -9.36 2.42 -2.05
CA VAL A 88 -10.37 2.01 -3.04
C VAL A 88 -9.77 1.00 -4.01
N ASP A 89 -10.47 -0.10 -4.26
CA ASP A 89 -10.01 -1.14 -5.19
C ASP A 89 -9.86 -0.58 -6.62
N PRO A 90 -8.66 -0.64 -7.24
CA PRO A 90 -8.44 -0.08 -8.57
C PRO A 90 -9.23 -0.78 -9.68
N ILE A 91 -9.62 -2.05 -9.47
CA ILE A 91 -10.43 -2.82 -10.42
C ILE A 91 -11.91 -2.57 -10.17
N ASN A 92 -12.34 -2.62 -8.92
CA ASN A 92 -13.73 -2.38 -8.54
C ASN A 92 -13.83 -1.13 -7.66
N LYS A 93 -13.94 0.01 -8.30
CA LYS A 93 -13.98 1.33 -7.66
C LYS A 93 -15.12 1.55 -6.66
N THR A 94 -16.08 0.63 -6.59
CA THR A 94 -17.17 0.66 -5.61
C THR A 94 -16.86 -0.10 -4.34
N LYS A 95 -15.75 -0.86 -4.33
CA LYS A 95 -15.31 -1.66 -3.18
C LYS A 95 -14.05 -1.07 -2.56
N LYS A 96 -13.95 -1.21 -1.26
CA LYS A 96 -12.77 -0.85 -0.47
C LYS A 96 -11.93 -2.11 -0.23
N CYS A 97 -10.62 -1.93 -0.20
CA CYS A 97 -9.72 -2.96 0.26
C CYS A 97 -9.68 -2.99 1.79
N THR A 98 -9.49 -4.15 2.36
CA THR A 98 -9.25 -4.35 3.79
C THR A 98 -7.82 -4.82 4.00
N ALA A 99 -7.19 -4.43 5.08
CA ALA A 99 -5.84 -4.86 5.36
C ALA A 99 -5.56 -4.95 6.86
N ASN A 100 -4.55 -5.76 7.17
CA ASN A 100 -3.96 -5.83 8.48
C ASN A 100 -2.44 -5.97 8.38
N VAL A 101 -1.76 -5.38 9.34
CA VAL A 101 -0.30 -5.47 9.48
C VAL A 101 0.01 -6.17 10.78
N LYS A 102 0.70 -7.31 10.71
CA LYS A 102 1.25 -7.99 11.87
C LYS A 102 2.62 -7.41 12.16
N VAL A 103 2.78 -6.89 13.37
CA VAL A 103 4.04 -6.32 13.86
C VAL A 103 4.58 -7.26 14.93
N LYS A 104 5.77 -7.81 14.69
CA LYS A 104 6.48 -8.65 15.63
C LYS A 104 7.73 -7.93 16.12
N ASN A 105 7.88 -7.83 17.43
CA ASN A 105 9.07 -7.29 18.04
C ASN A 105 10.12 -8.40 18.20
N LYS A 106 11.23 -8.29 17.45
CA LYS A 106 12.37 -9.22 17.48
C LYS A 106 13.56 -8.66 18.30
N SER A 107 13.41 -7.50 18.88
CA SER A 107 14.49 -6.87 19.66
C SER A 107 14.93 -7.79 20.79
N ASN A 108 16.20 -8.03 20.91
CA ASN A 108 16.80 -8.74 22.07
C ASN A 108 17.05 -7.81 23.27
N ILE A 109 16.33 -6.69 23.30
CA ILE A 109 16.42 -5.77 24.44
C ILE A 109 15.62 -6.43 25.55
N SER A 110 16.33 -7.04 26.50
CA SER A 110 15.77 -7.36 27.79
C SER A 110 15.24 -6.05 28.37
N THR A 111 13.96 -6.01 28.74
CA THR A 111 13.34 -4.87 29.43
C THR A 111 13.87 -4.70 30.86
N ASN A 112 15.14 -4.99 31.08
CA ASN A 112 15.89 -4.42 32.15
C ASN A 112 16.28 -3.00 31.71
N THR A 113 15.28 -2.16 31.52
CA THR A 113 15.45 -0.71 31.46
C THR A 113 16.06 -0.28 32.79
N GLY A 114 17.40 -0.14 32.79
CA GLY A 114 17.98 0.73 33.77
C GLY A 114 17.29 2.08 33.64
N ASP A 115 16.98 2.72 34.74
CA ASP A 115 16.22 3.96 34.91
C ASP A 115 16.70 5.16 34.04
N ASP A 116 17.68 4.99 33.16
CA ASP A 116 18.37 6.08 32.47
C ASP A 116 17.74 6.44 31.08
N ASP A 117 16.85 5.63 30.53
CA ASP A 117 16.26 5.86 29.17
C ASP A 117 14.83 6.40 29.19
N ILE A 118 14.21 6.49 30.36
CA ILE A 118 12.87 7.01 30.56
C ILE A 118 12.96 8.33 31.31
N THR A 119 12.64 9.43 30.64
CA THR A 119 12.48 10.73 31.29
C THR A 119 11.00 11.09 31.35
N TYR A 120 10.59 11.79 32.39
CA TYR A 120 9.25 12.35 32.50
C TYR A 120 9.31 13.85 32.23
N ASP A 121 8.38 14.36 31.40
CA ASP A 121 8.24 15.80 31.20
C ASP A 121 7.69 16.51 32.46
N GLU A 122 7.65 17.85 32.43
CA GLU A 122 7.16 18.66 33.55
C GLU A 122 5.67 18.39 33.88
N ASN A 123 4.94 17.67 33.01
CA ASN A 123 3.54 17.29 33.18
C ASN A 123 3.37 15.81 33.59
N GLY A 124 4.47 15.09 33.82
CA GLY A 124 4.44 13.69 34.24
C GLY A 124 4.25 12.69 33.11
N ASN A 125 4.35 13.11 31.83
CA ASN A 125 4.26 12.22 30.70
C ASN A 125 5.60 11.53 30.46
N MET A 126 5.57 10.22 30.18
CA MET A 126 6.74 9.43 29.84
C MET A 126 7.33 9.91 28.50
N VAL A 127 8.56 10.41 28.53
CA VAL A 127 9.33 10.79 27.33
C VAL A 127 10.39 9.72 27.11
N ILE A 128 10.20 8.89 26.09
CA ILE A 128 11.20 7.92 25.66
C ILE A 128 12.13 8.62 24.67
N ASN A 129 13.43 8.53 24.93
CA ASN A 129 14.44 9.15 24.08
C ASN A 129 14.39 8.54 22.67
N SER A 130 14.32 9.37 21.63
CA SER A 130 14.21 8.96 20.20
C SER A 130 15.33 8.02 19.75
N SER A 131 16.44 7.91 20.48
CA SER A 131 17.51 6.95 20.22
C SER A 131 17.14 5.51 20.57
N SER A 132 16.25 5.28 21.55
CA SER A 132 15.83 3.93 21.96
C SER A 132 14.89 3.30 20.92
N ILE A 133 14.09 4.11 20.20
CA ILE A 133 13.19 3.64 19.13
C ILE A 133 13.98 3.18 17.89
N LYS A 134 15.15 3.79 17.61
CA LYS A 134 16.00 3.42 16.48
C LYS A 134 16.61 2.01 16.59
N ASN A 135 16.67 1.45 17.77
CA ASN A 135 17.24 0.13 18.04
C ASN A 135 16.16 -0.97 18.10
N LEU A 136 14.91 -0.63 17.87
CA LEU A 136 13.81 -1.60 17.88
C LEU A 136 13.79 -2.38 16.56
N ASP A 137 14.01 -3.71 16.63
CA ASP A 137 13.88 -4.61 15.48
C ASP A 137 12.44 -5.08 15.37
N LEU A 138 11.63 -4.31 14.63
CA LEU A 138 10.23 -4.61 14.35
C LEU A 138 10.08 -5.22 12.95
N GLU A 139 9.57 -6.44 12.89
CA GLU A 139 9.20 -7.10 11.64
C GLU A 139 7.74 -6.83 11.29
N TYR A 140 7.50 -6.33 10.08
CA TYR A 140 6.17 -5.99 9.57
C TYR A 140 5.74 -6.99 8.50
N THR A 141 4.60 -7.63 8.70
CA THR A 141 3.98 -8.52 7.73
C THR A 141 2.64 -7.92 7.30
N VAL A 142 2.59 -7.39 6.09
CA VAL A 142 1.39 -6.73 5.54
C VAL A 142 0.50 -7.75 4.85
N CYS A 143 -0.79 -7.78 5.18
CA CYS A 143 -1.81 -8.51 4.46
C CYS A 143 -2.87 -7.55 3.91
N LEU A 144 -2.90 -7.40 2.59
CA LEU A 144 -3.89 -6.61 1.85
C LEU A 144 -4.87 -7.54 1.14
N ARG A 145 -6.16 -7.27 1.23
CA ARG A 145 -7.25 -7.99 0.55
C ARG A 145 -8.14 -7.01 -0.19
N CYS A 146 -8.17 -7.14 -1.50
CA CYS A 146 -9.08 -6.43 -2.40
C CYS A 146 -9.94 -7.46 -3.17
N SER A 147 -10.82 -7.02 -4.07
CA SER A 147 -11.75 -7.94 -4.77
C SER A 147 -11.05 -9.01 -5.61
N GLN A 148 -9.91 -8.69 -6.21
CA GLN A 148 -9.14 -9.60 -7.09
C GLN A 148 -7.66 -9.70 -6.69
N TYR A 149 -7.28 -9.15 -5.54
CA TYR A 149 -5.91 -9.16 -5.04
C TYR A 149 -5.86 -9.60 -3.58
N LYS A 150 -4.90 -10.46 -3.29
CA LYS A 150 -4.54 -10.86 -1.93
C LYS A 150 -3.02 -10.93 -1.83
N SER A 151 -2.44 -10.22 -0.86
CA SER A 151 -0.99 -10.30 -0.59
C SER A 151 -0.56 -11.74 -0.32
N LYS A 152 0.63 -12.11 -0.77
CA LYS A 152 1.22 -13.44 -0.51
C LYS A 152 1.42 -13.72 0.97
N THR A 153 1.56 -12.69 1.77
CA THR A 153 1.77 -12.71 3.23
C THR A 153 0.49 -12.93 4.04
N CYS A 154 -0.68 -12.88 3.40
CA CYS A 154 -1.93 -13.21 4.06
C CYS A 154 -1.98 -14.73 4.34
N SER A 155 -1.85 -15.13 5.61
CA SER A 155 -2.19 -16.50 6.04
C SER A 155 -3.66 -16.79 5.72
N SER A 156 -3.91 -18.02 5.35
CA SER A 156 -5.25 -18.56 5.05
C SER A 156 -6.14 -18.51 6.26
#